data_6be81da27e9d6b388116bfa137da2cea
#
_entry.id   6be81da27e9d6b388116bfa137da2cea
#
_cell.length_a   1.000
_cell.length_b   1.000
_cell.length_c   1.000
_cell.angle_alpha   90.00
_cell.angle_beta   90.00
_cell.angle_gamma   90.00
#
_symmetry.space_group_name_H-M   'P 1'
#
loop_
_entity.id
_entity.type
_entity.pdbx_description
1 polymer ?
#
loop_
_entity_poly.entity_id
_entity_poly.type
_entity_poly.pdbx_seq_one_letter_code
_entity_poly.pdbx_strand_id
1 'polypeptide(L)'
;MNKKITIRDVAQAAGVSISTVHQALNDKPGVSEVTREHIRRIADDLGYRPNKMASGLKRRTQRVAVLLPDEVGRNRFYYPPLWQGVRDYLKNSEDLNVECTEFSFPNEIDPFHSRGVEEVRALLAEDKLDGLLTVGHMEAMTMQEWQHARDAGVAVVQVGFRNPKIAPLCSVQPDYEVIGRTMAELIFSHIPSFGSVVLCAGNPKWEQHARIVQGFEDYMQENGAQNRIYLDNSCCIGSEAQRNILNLLEKPDVAACCSVLSQGSV
;
A
#
# COMPACT_ATOMS: atom_id res chain seq x y z
N MET A 1 11.12 -36.65 -0.57
CA MET A 1 11.60 -35.48 -1.35
C MET A 1 10.65 -35.29 -2.51
N ASN A 2 9.81 -34.27 -2.50
CA ASN A 2 8.94 -33.95 -3.65
C ASN A 2 9.82 -33.42 -4.81
N LYS A 3 9.83 -34.12 -5.94
CA LYS A 3 10.54 -33.68 -7.15
C LYS A 3 9.93 -32.37 -7.64
N LYS A 4 10.70 -31.30 -7.67
CA LYS A 4 10.25 -29.97 -8.19
C LYS A 4 9.90 -30.14 -9.67
N ILE A 5 8.66 -29.87 -10.05
CA ILE A 5 8.18 -29.92 -11.44
C ILE A 5 8.89 -28.84 -12.26
N THR A 6 9.38 -29.23 -13.45
CA THR A 6 10.14 -28.36 -14.34
C THR A 6 9.35 -28.02 -15.61
N ILE A 7 9.78 -26.98 -16.35
CA ILE A 7 9.20 -26.66 -17.67
C ILE A 7 9.28 -27.83 -18.66
N ARG A 8 10.26 -28.72 -18.49
CA ARG A 8 10.40 -29.95 -19.31
C ARG A 8 9.28 -30.94 -19.03
N ASP A 9 8.89 -31.07 -17.76
CA ASP A 9 7.81 -31.97 -17.37
C ASP A 9 6.48 -31.45 -17.93
N VAL A 10 6.24 -30.13 -17.94
CA VAL A 10 5.07 -29.51 -18.59
C VAL A 10 5.10 -29.70 -20.11
N ALA A 11 6.25 -29.50 -20.75
CA ALA A 11 6.40 -29.69 -22.20
C ALA A 11 6.13 -31.13 -22.62
N GLN A 12 6.61 -32.10 -21.84
CA GLN A 12 6.38 -33.51 -22.05
C GLN A 12 4.89 -33.86 -21.87
N ALA A 13 4.26 -33.37 -20.82
CA ALA A 13 2.84 -33.62 -20.54
C ALA A 13 1.90 -32.97 -21.56
N ALA A 14 2.26 -31.78 -22.07
CA ALA A 14 1.51 -31.06 -23.09
C ALA A 14 1.80 -31.53 -24.53
N GLY A 15 2.78 -32.38 -24.76
CA GLY A 15 3.19 -32.84 -26.09
C GLY A 15 3.77 -31.76 -27.00
N VAL A 16 4.38 -30.71 -26.42
CA VAL A 16 4.90 -29.56 -27.17
C VAL A 16 6.36 -29.27 -26.81
N SER A 17 7.00 -28.38 -27.58
CA SER A 17 8.37 -27.96 -27.29
C SER A 17 8.45 -27.09 -26.03
N ILE A 18 9.61 -27.07 -25.36
CA ILE A 18 9.89 -26.16 -24.22
C ILE A 18 9.69 -24.69 -24.63
N SER A 19 10.05 -24.35 -25.88
CA SER A 19 9.85 -23.00 -26.42
C SER A 19 8.37 -22.64 -26.50
N THR A 20 7.52 -23.58 -26.93
CA THR A 20 6.05 -23.41 -27.00
C THR A 20 5.47 -23.20 -25.61
N VAL A 21 5.89 -24.00 -24.61
CA VAL A 21 5.47 -23.79 -23.21
C VAL A 21 5.88 -22.42 -22.70
N HIS A 22 7.13 -22.01 -22.96
CA HIS A 22 7.62 -20.70 -22.55
C HIS A 22 6.82 -19.55 -23.20
N GLN A 23 6.48 -19.66 -24.49
CA GLN A 23 5.66 -18.67 -25.18
C GLN A 23 4.23 -18.63 -24.62
N ALA A 24 3.62 -19.79 -24.37
CA ALA A 24 2.28 -19.90 -23.84
C ALA A 24 2.15 -19.30 -22.43
N LEU A 25 3.09 -19.62 -21.53
CA LEU A 25 3.05 -19.16 -20.13
C LEU A 25 3.47 -17.69 -19.95
N ASN A 26 4.11 -17.07 -20.93
CA ASN A 26 4.56 -15.67 -20.89
C ASN A 26 3.81 -14.78 -21.91
N ASP A 27 2.67 -15.20 -22.41
CA ASP A 27 1.82 -14.45 -23.34
C ASP A 27 2.54 -13.93 -24.60
N LYS A 28 3.56 -14.67 -25.05
CA LYS A 28 4.31 -14.31 -26.25
C LYS A 28 3.56 -14.74 -27.51
N PRO A 29 3.72 -14.02 -28.63
CA PRO A 29 3.14 -14.41 -29.90
C PRO A 29 3.72 -15.74 -30.40
N GLY A 30 2.98 -16.43 -31.28
CA GLY A 30 3.44 -17.69 -31.91
C GLY A 30 2.76 -18.95 -31.34
N VAL A 31 1.82 -18.82 -30.42
CA VAL A 31 1.01 -19.93 -29.88
C VAL A 31 -0.47 -19.57 -30.00
N SER A 32 -1.30 -20.49 -30.51
CA SER A 32 -2.76 -20.31 -30.58
C SER A 32 -3.37 -20.24 -29.17
N GLU A 33 -4.51 -19.56 -29.03
CA GLU A 33 -5.17 -19.43 -27.72
C GLU A 33 -5.59 -20.80 -27.16
N VAL A 34 -6.09 -21.70 -28.01
CA VAL A 34 -6.43 -23.07 -27.63
C VAL A 34 -5.24 -23.82 -27.05
N THR A 35 -4.08 -23.71 -27.71
CA THR A 35 -2.83 -24.34 -27.24
C THR A 35 -2.35 -23.68 -25.94
N ARG A 36 -2.51 -22.37 -25.81
CA ARG A 36 -2.14 -21.61 -24.62
C ARG A 36 -2.93 -22.05 -23.39
N GLU A 37 -4.25 -22.14 -23.53
CA GLU A 37 -5.13 -22.62 -22.45
C GLU A 37 -4.84 -24.07 -22.06
N HIS A 38 -4.58 -24.93 -23.04
CA HIS A 38 -4.21 -26.33 -22.79
C HIS A 38 -2.93 -26.43 -21.97
N ILE A 39 -1.90 -25.65 -22.33
CA ILE A 39 -0.60 -25.65 -21.62
C ILE A 39 -0.77 -25.07 -20.21
N ARG A 40 -1.56 -24.00 -20.01
CA ARG A 40 -1.82 -23.41 -18.69
C ARG A 40 -2.50 -24.42 -17.77
N ARG A 41 -3.52 -25.12 -18.25
CA ARG A 41 -4.22 -26.14 -17.47
C ARG A 41 -3.26 -27.26 -17.03
N ILE A 42 -2.43 -27.78 -17.94
CA ILE A 42 -1.44 -28.81 -17.59
C ILE A 42 -0.42 -28.30 -16.57
N ALA A 43 0.03 -27.07 -16.71
CA ALA A 43 0.95 -26.45 -15.77
C ALA A 43 0.33 -26.35 -14.36
N ASP A 44 -0.94 -25.92 -14.26
CA ASP A 44 -1.69 -25.84 -13.01
C ASP A 44 -1.93 -27.23 -12.39
N ASP A 45 -2.35 -28.22 -13.20
CA ASP A 45 -2.59 -29.61 -12.75
C ASP A 45 -1.32 -30.26 -12.19
N LEU A 46 -0.18 -29.97 -12.78
CA LEU A 46 1.14 -30.43 -12.32
C LEU A 46 1.69 -29.64 -11.14
N GLY A 47 1.07 -28.51 -10.77
CA GLY A 47 1.59 -27.59 -9.77
C GLY A 47 2.87 -26.90 -10.22
N TYR A 48 3.07 -26.72 -11.54
CA TYR A 48 4.24 -26.05 -12.08
C TYR A 48 4.20 -24.56 -11.75
N ARG A 49 5.26 -24.09 -11.13
CA ARG A 49 5.52 -22.65 -10.95
C ARG A 49 6.68 -22.25 -11.87
N PRO A 50 6.50 -21.25 -12.78
CA PRO A 50 7.61 -20.75 -13.59
C PRO A 50 8.80 -20.40 -12.72
N ASN A 51 9.94 -21.01 -12.97
CA ASN A 51 11.18 -20.66 -12.28
C ASN A 51 11.69 -19.31 -12.83
N LYS A 52 11.35 -18.22 -12.15
CA LYS A 52 11.79 -16.87 -12.50
C LYS A 52 13.32 -16.73 -12.44
N MET A 53 14.03 -17.59 -11.68
CA MET A 53 15.49 -17.64 -11.65
C MET A 53 16.10 -18.11 -12.98
N ALA A 54 15.46 -19.04 -13.69
CA ALA A 54 15.99 -19.50 -14.99
C ALA A 54 15.97 -18.39 -16.05
N SER A 55 15.06 -17.43 -15.95
CA SER A 55 15.07 -16.22 -16.78
C SER A 55 15.92 -15.10 -16.18
N GLY A 56 16.23 -15.17 -14.90
CA GLY A 56 16.99 -14.19 -14.11
C GLY A 56 18.51 -14.42 -14.09
N LEU A 57 19.01 -15.60 -14.48
CA LEU A 57 20.44 -15.92 -14.51
C LEU A 57 21.31 -14.97 -15.39
N LYS A 58 20.69 -14.07 -16.15
CA LYS A 58 21.33 -12.98 -16.90
C LYS A 58 21.01 -11.58 -16.38
N ARG A 59 20.20 -11.45 -15.33
CA ARG A 59 19.85 -10.14 -14.75
C ARG A 59 20.68 -9.88 -13.50
N ARG A 60 21.25 -8.69 -13.42
CA ARG A 60 21.87 -8.16 -12.20
C ARG A 60 20.85 -8.26 -11.04
N THR A 61 21.32 -8.61 -9.84
CA THR A 61 20.53 -8.53 -8.62
C THR A 61 19.99 -7.11 -8.45
N GLN A 62 18.68 -6.99 -8.24
CA GLN A 62 18.03 -5.70 -8.00
C GLN A 62 18.10 -5.39 -6.51
N ARG A 63 18.60 -4.22 -6.17
CA ARG A 63 18.73 -3.74 -4.78
C ARG A 63 17.56 -2.84 -4.47
N VAL A 64 16.69 -3.29 -3.57
CA VAL A 64 15.47 -2.59 -3.19
C VAL A 64 15.55 -2.20 -1.72
N ALA A 65 15.30 -0.95 -1.43
CA ALA A 65 15.06 -0.48 -0.07
C ALA A 65 13.55 -0.42 0.21
N VAL A 66 13.15 -0.83 1.41
CA VAL A 66 11.83 -0.58 1.96
C VAL A 66 12.01 0.42 3.09
N LEU A 67 11.43 1.62 2.93
CA LEU A 67 11.52 2.70 3.90
C LEU A 67 10.11 3.09 4.33
N LEU A 68 9.67 2.56 5.46
CA LEU A 68 8.33 2.80 6.02
C LEU A 68 8.46 3.31 7.47
N PRO A 69 7.43 3.98 8.01
CA PRO A 69 7.35 4.24 9.44
C PRO A 69 7.51 2.97 10.26
N ASP A 70 8.07 3.12 11.46
CA ASP A 70 8.24 2.02 12.40
C ASP A 70 6.90 1.42 12.84
N GLU A 71 6.97 0.29 13.55
CA GLU A 71 5.79 -0.49 13.96
C GLU A 71 5.34 -0.16 15.40
N VAL A 72 5.89 0.89 16.02
CA VAL A 72 5.66 1.21 17.43
C VAL A 72 4.93 2.54 17.64
N GLY A 73 4.60 2.85 18.88
CA GLY A 73 3.97 4.12 19.25
C GLY A 73 2.66 4.35 18.49
N ARG A 74 2.57 5.49 17.82
CA ARG A 74 1.39 5.88 17.01
C ARG A 74 1.22 5.05 15.75
N ASN A 75 2.30 4.41 15.31
CA ASN A 75 2.34 3.60 14.08
C ASN A 75 1.79 2.19 14.28
N ARG A 76 1.63 1.72 15.52
CA ARG A 76 1.30 0.34 15.90
C ARG A 76 0.04 -0.27 15.29
N PHE A 77 -0.85 0.53 14.76
CA PHE A 77 -2.11 0.03 14.18
C PHE A 77 -2.11 -0.04 12.65
N TYR A 78 -1.36 0.84 11.99
CA TYR A 78 -1.41 0.97 10.54
C TYR A 78 -0.23 0.30 9.84
N TYR A 79 1.00 0.47 10.36
CA TYR A 79 2.19 0.00 9.65
C TYR A 79 2.57 -1.46 9.84
N PRO A 80 2.27 -2.14 10.97
CA PRO A 80 2.60 -3.55 11.11
C PRO A 80 2.04 -4.45 10.01
N PRO A 81 0.76 -4.33 9.58
CA PRO A 81 0.25 -5.09 8.45
C PRO A 81 0.97 -4.83 7.13
N LEU A 82 1.42 -3.59 6.89
CA LEU A 82 2.20 -3.25 5.69
C LEU A 82 3.56 -3.92 5.70
N TRP A 83 4.29 -3.82 6.83
CA TRP A 83 5.55 -4.51 7.03
C TRP A 83 5.41 -6.03 6.88
N GLN A 84 4.39 -6.60 7.50
CA GLN A 84 4.12 -8.03 7.42
C GLN A 84 3.87 -8.46 5.97
N GLY A 85 3.07 -7.70 5.22
CA GLY A 85 2.82 -7.98 3.80
C GLY A 85 4.07 -7.97 2.95
N VAL A 86 5.00 -7.03 3.18
CA VAL A 86 6.30 -6.98 2.51
C VAL A 86 7.13 -8.23 2.85
N ARG A 87 7.27 -8.55 4.14
CA ARG A 87 8.05 -9.69 4.61
C ARG A 87 7.49 -11.03 4.12
N ASP A 88 6.17 -11.19 4.12
CA ASP A 88 5.52 -12.40 3.63
C ASP A 88 5.71 -12.57 2.12
N TYR A 89 5.63 -11.48 1.35
CA TYR A 89 5.91 -11.52 -0.08
C TYR A 89 7.35 -11.92 -0.35
N LEU A 90 8.32 -11.33 0.32
CA LEU A 90 9.74 -11.63 0.14
C LEU A 90 10.05 -13.09 0.51
N LYS A 91 9.52 -13.59 1.63
CA LYS A 91 9.68 -14.98 2.08
C LYS A 91 9.14 -15.99 1.06
N ASN A 92 8.03 -15.66 0.41
CA ASN A 92 7.40 -16.52 -0.60
C ASN A 92 7.95 -16.30 -2.02
N SER A 93 8.90 -15.40 -2.19
CA SER A 93 9.44 -14.96 -3.49
C SER A 93 10.95 -15.12 -3.56
N GLU A 94 11.50 -16.16 -2.93
CA GLU A 94 12.95 -16.49 -2.94
C GLU A 94 13.53 -16.63 -4.36
N ASP A 95 12.68 -16.90 -5.36
CA ASP A 95 13.06 -16.99 -6.77
C ASP A 95 13.31 -15.60 -7.42
N LEU A 96 13.03 -14.50 -6.72
CA LEU A 96 13.34 -13.16 -7.21
C LEU A 96 14.83 -12.85 -6.97
N ASN A 97 15.52 -12.43 -8.02
CA ASN A 97 16.89 -11.94 -7.88
C ASN A 97 16.87 -10.49 -7.33
N VAL A 98 16.36 -10.33 -6.10
CA VAL A 98 16.16 -9.08 -5.39
C VAL A 98 16.82 -9.18 -4.03
N GLU A 99 17.71 -8.25 -3.75
CA GLU A 99 18.23 -7.99 -2.40
C GLU A 99 17.40 -6.85 -1.81
N CYS A 100 16.69 -7.16 -0.73
CA CYS A 100 15.80 -6.20 -0.08
C CYS A 100 16.32 -5.83 1.30
N THR A 101 16.46 -4.53 1.56
CA THR A 101 16.87 -4.01 2.87
C THR A 101 15.74 -3.18 3.47
N GLU A 102 15.41 -3.47 4.74
CA GLU A 102 14.38 -2.77 5.50
C GLU A 102 15.00 -1.60 6.28
N PHE A 103 14.37 -0.44 6.16
CA PHE A 103 14.67 0.77 6.90
C PHE A 103 13.39 1.32 7.50
N SER A 104 13.44 1.78 8.74
CA SER A 104 12.30 2.41 9.39
C SER A 104 12.64 3.81 9.88
N PHE A 105 11.61 4.62 10.06
CA PHE A 105 11.72 5.95 10.65
C PHE A 105 10.56 6.20 11.62
N PRO A 106 10.74 6.98 12.69
CA PRO A 106 9.65 7.40 13.55
C PRO A 106 8.72 8.36 12.80
N ASN A 107 7.43 8.11 12.84
CA ASN A 107 6.41 8.99 12.24
C ASN A 107 6.06 10.14 13.19
N GLU A 108 7.03 10.60 13.94
CA GLU A 108 6.95 11.70 14.88
C GLU A 108 7.72 12.91 14.34
N ILE A 109 7.65 13.98 15.01
CA ILE A 109 7.94 15.39 14.74
C ILE A 109 9.07 15.72 13.75
N ASP A 110 10.07 14.86 13.52
CA ASP A 110 11.12 15.08 12.51
C ASP A 110 11.68 13.76 11.94
N PRO A 111 11.03 13.18 10.92
CA PRO A 111 11.58 12.00 10.24
C PRO A 111 12.86 12.31 9.44
N PHE A 112 13.19 13.59 9.21
CA PHE A 112 14.25 14.04 8.31
C PHE A 112 15.64 13.56 8.74
N HIS A 113 15.88 13.47 10.05
CA HIS A 113 17.15 13.06 10.67
C HIS A 113 17.09 11.65 11.26
N SER A 114 16.10 10.85 10.86
CA SER A 114 16.07 9.46 11.31
C SER A 114 17.16 8.65 10.61
N ARG A 115 17.76 7.73 11.36
CA ARG A 115 18.81 6.85 10.85
C ARG A 115 18.41 6.12 9.56
N GLY A 116 17.18 5.58 9.51
CA GLY A 116 16.70 4.85 8.32
C GLY A 116 16.63 5.73 7.07
N VAL A 117 16.24 7.00 7.22
CA VAL A 117 16.23 7.96 6.11
C VAL A 117 17.65 8.32 5.68
N GLU A 118 18.57 8.55 6.63
CA GLU A 118 19.99 8.86 6.32
C GLU A 118 20.67 7.70 5.59
N GLU A 119 20.41 6.46 6.00
CA GLU A 119 20.94 5.26 5.33
C GLU A 119 20.42 5.14 3.90
N VAL A 120 19.12 5.38 3.65
CA VAL A 120 18.55 5.39 2.29
C VAL A 120 19.15 6.52 1.44
N ARG A 121 19.34 7.71 2.00
CA ARG A 121 20.02 8.82 1.31
C ARG A 121 21.44 8.45 0.87
N ALA A 122 22.19 7.80 1.76
CA ALA A 122 23.55 7.34 1.43
C ALA A 122 23.53 6.34 0.28
N LEU A 123 22.60 5.38 0.30
CA LEU A 123 22.47 4.41 -0.78
C LEU A 123 22.07 5.04 -2.12
N LEU A 124 21.20 6.07 -2.09
CA LEU A 124 20.84 6.84 -3.28
C LEU A 124 22.02 7.64 -3.82
N ALA A 125 22.77 8.32 -2.95
CA ALA A 125 23.94 9.12 -3.35
C ALA A 125 25.09 8.27 -3.94
N GLU A 126 25.15 6.98 -3.58
CA GLU A 126 26.15 6.03 -4.07
C GLU A 126 25.65 5.17 -5.26
N ASP A 127 24.49 5.48 -5.84
CA ASP A 127 23.84 4.71 -6.91
C ASP A 127 23.69 3.21 -6.57
N LYS A 128 23.43 2.92 -5.29
CA LYS A 128 23.31 1.54 -4.78
C LYS A 128 21.88 1.02 -4.68
N LEU A 129 20.88 1.75 -5.18
CA LEU A 129 19.50 1.33 -5.23
C LEU A 129 18.98 1.23 -6.66
N ASP A 130 18.19 0.20 -6.89
CA ASP A 130 17.42 0.00 -8.14
C ASP A 130 15.92 0.25 -7.89
N GLY A 131 15.46 0.16 -6.64
CA GLY A 131 14.08 0.42 -6.25
C GLY A 131 13.93 0.88 -4.82
N LEU A 132 12.87 1.64 -4.57
CA LEU A 132 12.49 2.15 -3.25
C LEU A 132 10.98 2.01 -3.05
N LEU A 133 10.58 1.23 -2.05
CA LEU A 133 9.21 1.16 -1.55
C LEU A 133 9.08 2.10 -0.34
N THR A 134 8.16 3.06 -0.40
CA THR A 134 7.98 4.02 0.68
C THR A 134 6.54 4.52 0.79
N VAL A 135 6.26 5.40 1.72
CA VAL A 135 4.96 6.07 1.87
C VAL A 135 4.92 7.39 1.11
N GLY A 136 3.75 7.78 0.59
CA GLY A 136 3.61 8.98 -0.22
C GLY A 136 3.77 10.29 0.54
N HIS A 137 3.51 10.29 1.85
CA HIS A 137 3.67 11.47 2.71
C HIS A 137 5.09 11.66 3.27
N MET A 138 6.08 11.08 2.58
CA MET A 138 7.49 11.21 2.95
C MET A 138 7.97 12.66 2.87
N GLU A 139 7.85 13.38 3.95
CA GLU A 139 8.48 14.70 4.13
C GLU A 139 9.97 14.59 4.52
N ALA A 140 10.44 13.37 4.79
CA ALA A 140 11.82 13.10 5.20
C ALA A 140 12.85 13.21 4.06
N MET A 141 12.41 13.32 2.81
CA MET A 141 13.28 13.54 1.66
C MET A 141 12.87 14.80 0.89
N THR A 142 13.86 15.56 0.47
CA THR A 142 13.65 16.78 -0.32
C THR A 142 13.23 16.46 -1.76
N MET A 143 12.59 17.41 -2.44
CA MET A 143 12.27 17.25 -3.86
C MET A 143 13.51 17.04 -4.75
N GLN A 144 14.66 17.57 -4.34
CA GLN A 144 15.93 17.39 -5.03
C GLN A 144 16.44 15.95 -4.91
N GLU A 145 16.31 15.32 -3.73
CA GLU A 145 16.65 13.90 -3.51
C GLU A 145 15.72 12.97 -4.32
N TRP A 146 14.42 13.30 -4.40
CA TRP A 146 13.49 12.57 -5.25
C TRP A 146 13.81 12.70 -6.74
N GLN A 147 14.24 13.90 -7.18
CA GLN A 147 14.67 14.10 -8.55
C GLN A 147 15.93 13.29 -8.85
N HIS A 148 16.92 13.31 -7.94
CA HIS A 148 18.14 12.52 -8.07
C HIS A 148 17.85 11.03 -8.19
N ALA A 149 16.99 10.47 -7.32
CA ALA A 149 16.58 9.07 -7.38
C ALA A 149 15.98 8.70 -8.75
N ARG A 150 15.15 9.58 -9.31
CA ARG A 150 14.52 9.43 -10.62
C ARG A 150 15.54 9.44 -11.76
N ASP A 151 16.46 10.42 -11.73
CA ASP A 151 17.51 10.58 -12.75
C ASP A 151 18.49 9.40 -12.74
N ALA A 152 18.74 8.81 -11.56
CA ALA A 152 19.48 7.57 -11.38
C ALA A 152 18.71 6.31 -11.81
N GLY A 153 17.45 6.43 -12.22
CA GLY A 153 16.61 5.32 -12.66
C GLY A 153 16.05 4.45 -11.54
N VAL A 154 16.03 4.94 -10.29
CA VAL A 154 15.46 4.22 -9.14
C VAL A 154 13.93 4.15 -9.28
N ALA A 155 13.38 2.93 -9.29
CA ALA A 155 11.95 2.71 -9.34
C ALA A 155 11.31 2.99 -7.97
N VAL A 156 10.56 4.09 -7.85
CA VAL A 156 9.87 4.44 -6.59
C VAL A 156 8.44 3.91 -6.61
N VAL A 157 8.10 3.11 -5.61
CA VAL A 157 6.73 2.62 -5.37
C VAL A 157 6.23 3.22 -4.06
N GLN A 158 5.01 3.76 -4.07
CA GLN A 158 4.39 4.32 -2.88
C GLN A 158 3.27 3.41 -2.36
N VAL A 159 3.17 3.29 -1.04
CA VAL A 159 2.08 2.58 -0.37
C VAL A 159 1.28 3.51 0.53
N GLY A 160 -0.01 3.23 0.64
CA GLY A 160 -0.94 3.96 1.49
C GLY A 160 -1.40 5.30 0.92
N PHE A 161 -0.51 6.09 0.34
CA PHE A 161 -0.84 7.41 -0.19
C PHE A 161 0.03 7.76 -1.41
N ARG A 162 -0.55 8.37 -2.42
CA ARG A 162 0.16 8.83 -3.60
C ARG A 162 0.56 10.30 -3.47
N ASN A 163 1.86 10.57 -3.60
CA ASN A 163 2.34 11.94 -3.79
C ASN A 163 2.70 12.15 -5.27
N PRO A 164 1.89 12.87 -6.03
CA PRO A 164 2.12 13.06 -7.46
C PRO A 164 3.39 13.87 -7.76
N LYS A 165 3.86 14.70 -6.81
CA LYS A 165 5.08 15.50 -6.96
C LYS A 165 6.34 14.64 -7.03
N ILE A 166 6.31 13.44 -6.44
CA ILE A 166 7.42 12.49 -6.46
C ILE A 166 7.48 11.71 -7.79
N ALA A 167 6.38 11.70 -8.56
CA ALA A 167 6.23 10.92 -9.79
C ALA A 167 6.61 9.44 -9.62
N PRO A 168 5.94 8.70 -8.72
CA PRO A 168 6.24 7.29 -8.48
C PRO A 168 5.94 6.44 -9.71
N LEU A 169 6.63 5.29 -9.83
CA LEU A 169 6.33 4.27 -10.83
C LEU A 169 4.88 3.79 -10.69
N CYS A 170 4.46 3.51 -9.46
CA CYS A 170 3.07 3.23 -9.11
C CYS A 170 2.81 3.56 -7.64
N SER A 171 1.52 3.59 -7.28
CA SER A 171 1.06 3.72 -5.89
C SER A 171 0.04 2.64 -5.59
N VAL A 172 0.19 1.98 -4.47
CA VAL A 172 -0.74 0.98 -3.94
C VAL A 172 -1.44 1.59 -2.74
N GLN A 173 -2.73 1.85 -2.87
CA GLN A 173 -3.51 2.52 -1.83
C GLN A 173 -4.93 1.99 -1.79
N PRO A 174 -5.63 2.07 -0.64
CA PRO A 174 -7.06 1.83 -0.58
C PRO A 174 -7.85 2.85 -1.41
N ASP A 175 -9.07 2.50 -1.77
CA ASP A 175 -10.02 3.50 -2.26
C ASP A 175 -10.60 4.28 -1.08
N TYR A 176 -10.03 5.43 -0.82
CA TYR A 176 -10.38 6.27 0.32
C TYR A 176 -11.82 6.81 0.26
N GLU A 177 -12.33 7.06 -0.93
CA GLU A 177 -13.71 7.50 -1.13
C GLU A 177 -14.70 6.39 -0.76
N VAL A 178 -14.43 5.16 -1.23
CA VAL A 178 -15.23 3.98 -0.85
C VAL A 178 -15.18 3.73 0.66
N ILE A 179 -14.03 3.96 1.31
CA ILE A 179 -13.94 3.88 2.77
C ILE A 179 -14.90 4.86 3.43
N GLY A 180 -14.88 6.13 3.01
CA GLY A 180 -15.79 7.16 3.55
C GLY A 180 -17.25 6.81 3.36
N ARG A 181 -17.63 6.37 2.17
CA ARG A 181 -19.00 5.92 1.84
C ARG A 181 -19.43 4.76 2.74
N THR A 182 -18.56 3.75 2.90
CA THR A 182 -18.85 2.59 3.76
C THR A 182 -19.00 3.00 5.22
N MET A 183 -18.16 3.91 5.72
CA MET A 183 -18.30 4.45 7.08
C MET A 183 -19.65 5.13 7.27
N ALA A 184 -20.07 5.97 6.31
CA ALA A 184 -21.37 6.64 6.36
C ALA A 184 -22.52 5.63 6.33
N GLU A 185 -22.50 4.66 5.43
CA GLU A 185 -23.51 3.61 5.34
C GLU A 185 -23.68 2.86 6.65
N LEU A 186 -22.57 2.42 7.27
CA LEU A 186 -22.59 1.72 8.54
C LEU A 186 -23.18 2.58 9.66
N ILE A 187 -22.82 3.86 9.72
CA ILE A 187 -23.34 4.76 10.77
C ILE A 187 -24.82 5.05 10.56
N PHE A 188 -25.20 5.51 9.39
CA PHE A 188 -26.58 5.94 9.13
C PHE A 188 -27.60 4.81 9.10
N SER A 189 -27.15 3.58 8.91
CA SER A 189 -28.02 2.40 9.08
C SER A 189 -28.33 2.06 10.54
N HIS A 190 -27.62 2.68 11.52
CA HIS A 190 -27.73 2.35 12.94
C HIS A 190 -28.14 3.51 13.84
N ILE A 191 -28.15 4.75 13.35
CA ILE A 191 -28.53 5.92 14.14
C ILE A 191 -29.88 6.49 13.71
N PRO A 192 -30.58 7.19 14.62
CA PRO A 192 -31.80 7.92 14.27
C PRO A 192 -31.51 9.05 13.26
N SER A 193 -32.49 9.38 12.40
CA SER A 193 -32.37 10.44 11.39
C SER A 193 -32.14 11.86 11.99
N PHE A 194 -32.39 12.06 13.26
CA PHE A 194 -32.17 13.31 13.99
C PHE A 194 -30.87 13.32 14.82
N GLY A 195 -30.16 12.17 14.89
CA GLY A 195 -28.91 12.07 15.62
C GLY A 195 -27.76 12.74 14.86
N SER A 196 -26.87 13.42 15.58
CA SER A 196 -25.65 14.00 14.99
C SER A 196 -24.48 13.03 15.07
N VAL A 197 -23.48 13.20 14.20
CA VAL A 197 -22.28 12.38 14.13
C VAL A 197 -21.06 13.24 14.40
N VAL A 198 -20.17 12.79 15.29
CA VAL A 198 -18.82 13.34 15.41
C VAL A 198 -17.90 12.59 14.46
N LEU A 199 -17.34 13.29 13.48
CA LEU A 199 -16.37 12.74 12.55
C LEU A 199 -14.99 13.33 12.84
N CYS A 200 -14.09 12.51 13.39
CA CYS A 200 -12.69 12.82 13.56
C CYS A 200 -12.02 12.74 12.19
N ALA A 201 -12.03 13.85 11.47
CA ALA A 201 -11.70 13.96 10.05
C ALA A 201 -10.20 13.99 9.77
N GLY A 202 -9.36 14.13 10.81
CA GLY A 202 -7.91 14.20 10.64
C GLY A 202 -7.44 15.49 9.97
N ASN A 203 -6.30 15.45 9.29
CA ASN A 203 -5.74 16.63 8.63
C ASN A 203 -6.33 16.80 7.20
N PRO A 204 -7.09 17.86 6.92
CA PRO A 204 -7.68 18.08 5.60
C PRO A 204 -6.66 18.37 4.49
N LYS A 205 -5.39 18.66 4.84
CA LYS A 205 -4.30 18.82 3.87
C LYS A 205 -3.76 17.48 3.36
N TRP A 206 -4.09 16.38 4.01
CA TRP A 206 -3.73 15.04 3.59
C TRP A 206 -4.84 14.48 2.70
N GLU A 207 -4.50 14.21 1.45
CA GLU A 207 -5.46 13.78 0.43
C GLU A 207 -6.30 12.57 0.87
N GLN A 208 -5.70 11.58 1.52
CA GLN A 208 -6.41 10.40 2.00
C GLN A 208 -7.52 10.75 3.02
N HIS A 209 -7.25 11.67 3.95
CA HIS A 209 -8.26 12.11 4.92
C HIS A 209 -9.37 12.90 4.23
N ALA A 210 -9.00 13.84 3.36
CA ALA A 210 -9.98 14.63 2.62
C ALA A 210 -10.89 13.75 1.74
N ARG A 211 -10.34 12.72 1.07
CA ARG A 211 -11.12 11.80 0.25
C ARG A 211 -12.05 10.90 1.07
N ILE A 212 -11.65 10.46 2.27
CA ILE A 212 -12.55 9.73 3.15
C ILE A 212 -13.71 10.61 3.59
N VAL A 213 -13.43 11.85 4.00
CA VAL A 213 -14.48 12.81 4.40
C VAL A 213 -15.41 13.09 3.21
N GLN A 214 -14.87 13.31 2.02
CA GLN A 214 -15.66 13.54 0.82
C GLN A 214 -16.60 12.36 0.52
N GLY A 215 -16.09 11.14 0.53
CA GLY A 215 -16.92 9.95 0.31
C GLY A 215 -18.03 9.79 1.36
N PHE A 216 -17.73 10.18 2.61
CA PHE A 216 -18.72 10.19 3.68
C PHE A 216 -19.85 11.22 3.41
N GLU A 217 -19.50 12.43 3.03
CA GLU A 217 -20.44 13.51 2.72
C GLU A 217 -21.25 13.21 1.44
N ASP A 218 -20.61 12.65 0.41
CA ASP A 218 -21.29 12.25 -0.82
C ASP A 218 -22.36 11.19 -0.56
N TYR A 219 -22.05 10.18 0.27
CA TYR A 219 -23.03 9.17 0.66
C TYR A 219 -24.23 9.80 1.36
N MET A 220 -24.00 10.73 2.27
CA MET A 220 -25.08 11.44 2.95
C MET A 220 -25.98 12.20 1.96
N GLN A 221 -25.37 12.95 1.07
CA GLN A 221 -26.10 13.75 0.08
C GLN A 221 -26.96 12.86 -0.83
N GLU A 222 -26.39 11.79 -1.36
CA GLU A 222 -27.08 10.86 -2.27
C GLU A 222 -28.25 10.13 -1.59
N ASN A 223 -28.12 9.85 -0.31
CA ASN A 223 -29.15 9.13 0.46
C ASN A 223 -30.10 10.06 1.23
N GLY A 224 -29.98 11.38 1.04
CA GLY A 224 -30.85 12.37 1.67
C GLY A 224 -30.75 12.42 3.21
N ALA A 225 -29.60 12.03 3.76
CA ALA A 225 -29.37 12.06 5.20
C ALA A 225 -29.32 13.50 5.72
N GLN A 226 -30.14 13.80 6.73
CA GLN A 226 -30.26 15.14 7.33
C GLN A 226 -29.45 15.30 8.62
N ASN A 227 -28.69 14.28 8.97
CA ASN A 227 -27.90 14.26 10.20
C ASN A 227 -26.82 15.34 10.18
N ARG A 228 -26.67 16.04 11.28
CA ARG A 228 -25.60 17.03 11.45
C ARG A 228 -24.26 16.32 11.67
N ILE A 229 -23.21 16.79 11.01
CA ILE A 229 -21.83 16.32 11.24
C ILE A 229 -21.06 17.38 12.01
N TYR A 230 -20.44 16.97 13.10
CA TYR A 230 -19.43 17.74 13.82
C TYR A 230 -18.05 17.25 13.39
N LEU A 231 -17.35 18.04 12.58
CA LEU A 231 -16.00 17.71 12.10
C LEU A 231 -14.94 18.11 13.12
N ASP A 232 -14.09 17.17 13.50
CA ASP A 232 -12.86 17.45 14.22
C ASP A 232 -11.63 17.24 13.31
N ASN A 233 -10.88 18.32 13.07
CA ASN A 233 -9.70 18.33 12.23
C ASN A 233 -8.39 18.35 13.05
N SER A 234 -8.46 18.08 14.35
CA SER A 234 -7.31 18.15 15.26
C SER A 234 -6.37 16.95 15.17
N CYS A 235 -6.66 15.98 14.28
CA CYS A 235 -5.91 14.74 14.11
C CYS A 235 -5.88 13.83 15.34
N CYS A 236 -6.73 14.06 16.34
CA CYS A 236 -6.79 13.31 17.59
C CYS A 236 -5.44 13.26 18.35
N ILE A 237 -4.59 14.25 18.14
CA ILE A 237 -3.22 14.28 18.66
C ILE A 237 -3.10 15.35 19.74
N GLY A 238 -2.74 14.91 20.96
CA GLY A 238 -2.50 15.77 22.09
C GLY A 238 -3.73 16.04 22.96
N SER A 239 -3.50 16.58 24.15
CA SER A 239 -4.53 16.79 25.18
C SER A 239 -5.62 17.79 24.78
N GLU A 240 -5.32 18.73 23.90
CA GLU A 240 -6.28 19.70 23.39
C GLU A 240 -7.26 19.04 22.40
N ALA A 241 -6.74 18.23 21.47
CA ALA A 241 -7.55 17.46 20.54
C ALA A 241 -8.51 16.50 21.26
N GLN A 242 -8.01 15.78 22.25
CA GLN A 242 -8.83 14.89 23.07
C GLN A 242 -9.95 15.66 23.78
N ARG A 243 -9.66 16.82 24.36
CA ARG A 243 -10.68 17.68 24.99
C ARG A 243 -11.74 18.15 24.00
N ASN A 244 -11.32 18.55 22.80
CA ASN A 244 -12.27 18.98 21.76
C ASN A 244 -13.23 17.87 21.38
N ILE A 245 -12.73 16.65 21.17
CA ILE A 245 -13.58 15.48 20.85
C ILE A 245 -14.51 15.17 22.01
N LEU A 246 -14.03 15.15 23.26
CA LEU A 246 -14.87 14.92 24.43
C LEU A 246 -15.98 15.95 24.53
N ASN A 247 -15.68 17.24 24.36
CA ASN A 247 -16.70 18.32 24.34
C ASN A 247 -17.73 18.14 23.21
N LEU A 248 -17.32 17.60 22.06
CA LEU A 248 -18.28 17.28 21.00
C LEU A 248 -19.16 16.09 21.35
N LEU A 249 -18.61 15.07 21.99
CA LEU A 249 -19.34 13.87 22.42
C LEU A 249 -20.35 14.15 23.55
N GLU A 250 -20.13 15.19 24.35
CA GLU A 250 -21.08 15.61 25.42
C GLU A 250 -22.34 16.30 24.89
N LYS A 251 -22.41 16.62 23.59
CA LYS A 251 -23.62 17.24 23.01
C LYS A 251 -24.80 16.26 23.02
N PRO A 252 -25.98 16.70 23.42
CA PRO A 252 -27.13 15.82 23.66
C PRO A 252 -27.72 15.19 22.40
N ASP A 253 -27.39 15.73 21.22
CA ASP A 253 -27.86 15.26 19.93
C ASP A 253 -26.88 14.27 19.24
N VAL A 254 -25.72 14.05 19.84
CA VAL A 254 -24.71 13.13 19.26
C VAL A 254 -25.14 11.68 19.47
N ALA A 255 -25.31 10.97 18.37
CA ALA A 255 -25.69 9.56 18.32
C ALA A 255 -24.57 8.62 17.91
N ALA A 256 -23.51 9.12 17.24
CA ALA A 256 -22.38 8.32 16.83
C ALA A 256 -21.08 9.14 16.75
N CYS A 257 -19.96 8.42 16.81
CA CYS A 257 -18.63 8.94 16.55
C CYS A 257 -17.87 7.99 15.63
N CYS A 258 -17.13 8.54 14.70
CA CYS A 258 -16.23 7.78 13.85
C CYS A 258 -14.95 8.54 13.56
N SER A 259 -13.92 7.83 13.11
CA SER A 259 -12.62 8.42 12.85
C SER A 259 -12.02 7.90 11.54
N VAL A 260 -11.44 8.80 10.75
CA VAL A 260 -10.61 8.45 9.60
C VAL A 260 -9.22 7.97 10.03
N LEU A 261 -8.87 8.12 11.30
CA LEU A 261 -7.57 7.78 11.88
C LEU A 261 -7.67 6.48 12.67
N SER A 262 -6.71 5.59 12.47
CA SER A 262 -6.58 4.37 13.28
C SER A 262 -6.34 4.64 14.77
N GLN A 263 -5.96 5.85 15.13
CA GLN A 263 -5.68 6.30 16.50
C GLN A 263 -6.86 6.97 17.19
N GLY A 264 -7.94 7.25 16.47
CA GLY A 264 -9.12 7.95 17.01
C GLY A 264 -10.01 7.11 17.90
N SER A 265 -9.66 5.86 18.14
CA SER A 265 -10.45 4.90 18.94
C SER A 265 -9.88 4.64 20.34
N VAL A 266 -8.96 5.46 20.83
CA VAL A 266 -8.32 5.29 22.17
C VAL A 266 -8.77 6.35 23.15
#